data_4583f0645a829b9376abe25b535c5763
#
_entry.id   4583f0645a829b9376abe25b535c5763
#
_cell.length_a   1.000
_cell.length_b   1.000
_cell.length_c   1.000
_cell.angle_alpha   90.00
_cell.angle_beta   90.00
_cell.angle_gamma   90.00
#
_symmetry.space_group_name_H-M   'P 1'
#
loop_
_entity.id
_entity.type
_entity.pdbx_description
1 polymer ?
#
loop_
_entity_poly.entity_id
_entity_poly.type
_entity_poly.pdbx_seq_one_letter_code
_entity_poly.pdbx_strand_id
1 'polypeptide(L)'
;AGFARADVTPMMDIGISGYYVPRNARRVLDALEVCALVLACGEERAVLLSIDNCGLAPTSTFDACRQRVAEALGLPVAAVLIACTHTHTSPFWDESSEDALVREYSQLLSHRLVDAARFAFEDLRPARMGYAVGNAPHVAFVRRFRMRDGSIQTNPGVGNPDIVEPIGEVDERVNVLRFDREGGDTLVL
;
A
#
# COMPACT_ATOMS: atom_id res chain seq x y z
N ALA A 1 11.58 -3.80 16.84
CA ALA A 1 10.82 -3.86 15.58
C ALA A 1 10.60 -5.32 15.18
N GLY A 2 9.43 -5.63 14.65
CA GLY A 2 9.08 -6.94 14.10
C GLY A 2 8.53 -6.81 12.69
N PHE A 3 8.74 -7.82 11.83
CA PHE A 3 8.39 -7.77 10.44
C PHE A 3 7.86 -9.12 9.95
N ALA A 4 6.85 -9.09 9.09
CA ALA A 4 6.36 -10.27 8.38
C ALA A 4 5.83 -9.91 7.00
N ARG A 5 5.73 -10.92 6.14
CA ARG A 5 5.06 -10.85 4.83
C ARG A 5 4.03 -11.93 4.70
N ALA A 6 2.99 -11.67 3.94
CA ALA A 6 2.01 -12.67 3.53
C ALA A 6 1.72 -12.51 2.03
N ASP A 7 1.68 -13.64 1.33
CA ASP A 7 1.28 -13.70 -0.08
C ASP A 7 -0.23 -13.45 -0.21
N VAL A 8 -0.59 -12.51 -1.08
CA VAL A 8 -1.96 -12.14 -1.41
C VAL A 8 -2.21 -12.18 -2.92
N THR A 9 -1.42 -12.96 -3.63
CA THR A 9 -1.58 -13.16 -5.07
C THR A 9 -2.96 -13.76 -5.37
N PRO A 10 -3.74 -13.14 -6.26
CA PRO A 10 -5.10 -13.60 -6.56
C PRO A 10 -5.12 -14.86 -7.41
N MET A 11 -6.30 -15.47 -7.49
CA MET A 11 -6.62 -16.50 -8.47
C MET A 11 -6.63 -15.93 -9.90
N MET A 12 -6.45 -16.80 -10.90
CA MET A 12 -6.55 -16.39 -12.31
C MET A 12 -7.98 -16.00 -12.69
N ASP A 13 -8.08 -15.24 -13.76
CA ASP A 13 -9.32 -14.73 -14.34
C ASP A 13 -10.11 -13.73 -13.49
N ILE A 14 -9.63 -13.38 -12.33
CA ILE A 14 -10.21 -12.30 -11.50
C ILE A 14 -9.99 -10.93 -12.17
N GLY A 15 -10.97 -10.03 -12.04
CA GLY A 15 -10.87 -8.66 -12.51
C GLY A 15 -9.79 -7.85 -11.80
N ILE A 16 -8.96 -7.14 -12.58
CA ILE A 16 -7.88 -6.28 -12.07
C ILE A 16 -8.35 -4.83 -12.03
N SER A 17 -8.07 -4.14 -10.93
CA SER A 17 -8.43 -2.74 -10.69
C SER A 17 -7.48 -1.73 -11.33
N GLY A 18 -7.87 -0.45 -11.36
CA GLY A 18 -7.03 0.68 -11.72
C GLY A 18 -7.07 1.08 -13.20
N TYR A 19 -7.85 0.42 -14.05
CA TYR A 19 -7.99 0.75 -15.46
C TYR A 19 -9.44 1.06 -15.85
N TYR A 20 -9.62 1.91 -16.86
CA TYR A 20 -10.93 2.24 -17.42
C TYR A 20 -11.50 1.14 -18.32
N VAL A 21 -10.65 0.22 -18.77
CA VAL A 21 -11.04 -0.95 -19.56
C VAL A 21 -10.92 -2.20 -18.69
N PRO A 22 -11.97 -3.03 -18.58
CA PRO A 22 -11.91 -4.27 -17.80
C PRO A 22 -10.76 -5.17 -18.24
N ARG A 23 -10.00 -5.67 -17.29
CA ARG A 23 -8.92 -6.63 -17.51
C ARG A 23 -8.98 -7.70 -16.43
N ASN A 24 -8.61 -8.92 -16.79
CA ASN A 24 -8.52 -10.03 -15.88
C ASN A 24 -7.07 -10.51 -15.72
N ALA A 25 -6.74 -11.05 -14.56
CA ALA A 25 -5.45 -11.67 -14.28
C ALA A 25 -5.27 -12.90 -15.17
N ARG A 26 -4.20 -12.93 -15.95
CA ARG A 26 -3.87 -14.02 -16.88
C ARG A 26 -2.65 -14.84 -16.47
N ARG A 27 -1.77 -14.24 -15.69
CA ARG A 27 -0.54 -14.85 -15.18
C ARG A 27 0.03 -14.02 -14.04
N VAL A 28 0.86 -14.62 -13.24
CA VAL A 28 1.65 -13.97 -12.20
C VAL A 28 3.07 -13.77 -12.72
N LEU A 29 3.59 -12.54 -12.66
CA LEU A 29 4.99 -12.23 -12.91
C LEU A 29 5.73 -12.18 -11.58
N ASP A 30 5.19 -11.39 -10.65
CA ASP A 30 5.66 -11.28 -9.26
C ASP A 30 4.47 -11.49 -8.34
N ALA A 31 4.70 -12.08 -7.17
CA ALA A 31 3.69 -12.23 -6.15
C ALA A 31 3.25 -10.86 -5.62
N LEU A 32 1.96 -10.73 -5.28
CA LEU A 32 1.47 -9.58 -4.52
C LEU A 32 1.58 -9.90 -3.03
N GLU A 33 2.04 -8.93 -2.24
CA GLU A 33 2.32 -9.14 -0.82
C GLU A 33 1.60 -8.14 0.08
N VAL A 34 1.37 -8.55 1.31
CA VAL A 34 1.19 -7.69 2.47
C VAL A 34 2.48 -7.70 3.26
N CYS A 35 3.05 -6.52 3.51
CA CYS A 35 4.17 -6.35 4.41
C CYS A 35 3.68 -5.70 5.71
N ALA A 36 4.02 -6.29 6.85
CA ALA A 36 3.69 -5.79 8.17
C ALA A 36 4.96 -5.40 8.93
N LEU A 37 4.99 -4.19 9.46
CA LEU A 37 6.00 -3.70 10.39
C LEU A 37 5.31 -3.36 11.72
N VAL A 38 5.76 -3.97 12.81
CA VAL A 38 5.33 -3.62 14.16
C VAL A 38 6.48 -2.92 14.89
N LEU A 39 6.17 -1.76 15.43
CA LEU A 39 7.07 -0.96 16.25
C LEU A 39 6.62 -1.00 17.71
N ALA A 40 7.59 -1.12 18.61
CA ALA A 40 7.38 -1.10 20.04
C ALA A 40 8.39 -0.16 20.72
N CYS A 41 7.90 0.75 21.57
CA CYS A 41 8.73 1.63 22.39
C CYS A 41 8.07 1.79 23.76
N GLY A 42 8.67 1.25 24.81
CA GLY A 42 8.00 1.15 26.11
C GLY A 42 6.68 0.38 25.99
N GLU A 43 5.58 1.00 26.39
CA GLU A 43 4.23 0.43 26.27
C GLU A 43 3.55 0.76 24.95
N GLU A 44 4.07 1.73 24.20
CA GLU A 44 3.50 2.16 22.92
C GLU A 44 3.76 1.13 21.81
N ARG A 45 2.77 0.97 20.96
CA ARG A 45 2.80 0.08 19.80
C ARG A 45 2.24 0.78 18.57
N ALA A 46 2.83 0.50 17.40
CA ALA A 46 2.30 0.90 16.11
C ALA A 46 2.43 -0.25 15.11
N VAL A 47 1.43 -0.42 14.26
CA VAL A 47 1.38 -1.42 13.19
C VAL A 47 1.24 -0.71 11.87
N LEU A 48 2.20 -0.91 10.99
CA LEU A 48 2.19 -0.38 9.62
C LEU A 48 2.03 -1.56 8.67
N LEU A 49 1.00 -1.50 7.84
CA LEU A 49 0.69 -2.51 6.83
C LEU A 49 0.79 -1.87 5.45
N SER A 50 1.67 -2.39 4.62
CA SER A 50 1.77 -2.04 3.19
C SER A 50 1.19 -3.18 2.37
N ILE A 51 0.29 -2.86 1.45
CA ILE A 51 -0.42 -3.86 0.64
C ILE A 51 -0.18 -3.58 -0.83
N ASP A 52 0.15 -4.62 -1.60
CA ASP A 52 0.14 -4.56 -3.05
C ASP A 52 -1.30 -4.58 -3.57
N ASN A 53 -1.91 -3.41 -3.50
CA ASN A 53 -3.28 -3.17 -3.97
C ASN A 53 -3.40 -1.76 -4.54
N CYS A 54 -4.35 -1.56 -5.44
CA CYS A 54 -4.64 -0.24 -6.01
C CYS A 54 -5.22 0.74 -4.99
N GLY A 55 -5.76 0.24 -3.88
CA GLY A 55 -6.40 1.06 -2.85
C GLY A 55 -7.79 1.55 -3.23
N LEU A 56 -8.37 1.01 -4.28
CA LEU A 56 -9.76 1.27 -4.67
C LEU A 56 -10.68 0.30 -3.91
N ALA A 57 -11.00 0.68 -2.69
CA ALA A 57 -11.89 -0.06 -1.80
C ALA A 57 -12.84 0.91 -1.08
N PRO A 58 -14.03 0.46 -0.65
CA PRO A 58 -14.87 1.24 0.24
C PRO A 58 -14.12 1.60 1.52
N THR A 59 -14.32 2.80 2.04
CA THR A 59 -13.71 3.24 3.31
C THR A 59 -14.04 2.28 4.45
N SER A 60 -15.27 1.73 4.46
CA SER A 60 -15.70 0.74 5.42
C SER A 60 -14.86 -0.55 5.41
N THR A 61 -14.31 -0.96 4.27
CA THR A 61 -13.42 -2.11 4.14
C THR A 61 -12.10 -1.86 4.88
N PHE A 62 -11.49 -0.67 4.68
CA PHE A 62 -10.28 -0.27 5.40
C PHE A 62 -10.52 -0.18 6.91
N ASP A 63 -11.62 0.44 7.32
CA ASP A 63 -11.96 0.60 8.74
C ASP A 63 -12.21 -0.76 9.40
N ALA A 64 -12.95 -1.65 8.75
CA ALA A 64 -13.17 -3.01 9.25
C ALA A 64 -11.85 -3.79 9.38
N CYS A 65 -10.94 -3.67 8.41
CA CYS A 65 -9.63 -4.32 8.49
C CYS A 65 -8.77 -3.76 9.62
N ARG A 66 -8.72 -2.44 9.77
CA ARG A 66 -8.00 -1.81 10.89
C ARG A 66 -8.53 -2.30 12.24
N GLN A 67 -9.86 -2.39 12.36
CA GLN A 67 -10.51 -2.90 13.57
C GLN A 67 -10.12 -4.36 13.84
N ARG A 68 -10.19 -5.25 12.84
CA ARG A 68 -9.80 -6.67 12.97
C ARG A 68 -8.34 -6.83 13.40
N VAL A 69 -7.42 -6.05 12.81
CA VAL A 69 -6.01 -6.07 13.20
C VAL A 69 -5.83 -5.58 14.64
N ALA A 70 -6.47 -4.48 15.00
CA ALA A 70 -6.41 -3.92 16.35
C ALA A 70 -6.93 -4.90 17.39
N GLU A 71 -8.08 -5.52 17.16
CA GLU A 71 -8.67 -6.55 18.04
C GLU A 71 -7.76 -7.77 18.16
N ALA A 72 -7.20 -8.24 17.04
CA ALA A 72 -6.33 -9.42 17.03
C ALA A 72 -5.04 -9.24 17.83
N LEU A 73 -4.58 -7.99 17.98
CA LEU A 73 -3.36 -7.64 18.72
C LEU A 73 -3.62 -6.99 20.09
N GLY A 74 -4.89 -6.75 20.44
CA GLY A 74 -5.25 -6.06 21.69
C GLY A 74 -4.80 -4.59 21.69
N LEU A 75 -4.79 -3.91 20.54
CA LEU A 75 -4.33 -2.53 20.38
C LEU A 75 -5.51 -1.58 20.05
N PRO A 76 -5.35 -0.28 20.31
CA PRO A 76 -6.31 0.69 19.81
C PRO A 76 -6.24 0.80 18.28
N VAL A 77 -7.37 1.02 17.61
CA VAL A 77 -7.44 1.15 16.13
C VAL A 77 -6.52 2.26 15.61
N ALA A 78 -6.31 3.32 16.41
CA ALA A 78 -5.42 4.42 16.06
C ALA A 78 -3.94 3.99 15.92
N ALA A 79 -3.55 2.84 16.49
CA ALA A 79 -2.21 2.29 16.35
C ALA A 79 -2.00 1.53 15.03
N VAL A 80 -3.04 1.35 14.22
CA VAL A 80 -2.98 0.59 12.95
C VAL A 80 -3.06 1.52 11.77
N LEU A 81 -2.02 1.53 10.94
CA LEU A 81 -1.96 2.22 9.66
C LEU A 81 -1.96 1.19 8.52
N ILE A 82 -2.81 1.40 7.53
CA ILE A 82 -2.83 0.63 6.28
C ILE A 82 -2.53 1.57 5.12
N ALA A 83 -1.57 1.21 4.28
CA ALA A 83 -1.23 1.90 3.05
C ALA A 83 -1.21 0.92 1.86
N CYS A 84 -1.57 1.39 0.68
CA CYS A 84 -1.52 0.61 -0.55
C CYS A 84 -0.41 1.14 -1.45
N THR A 85 0.29 0.24 -2.16
CA THR A 85 1.33 0.60 -3.14
C THR A 85 0.77 1.25 -4.38
N HIS A 86 -0.55 1.22 -4.54
CA HIS A 86 -1.30 1.70 -5.70
C HIS A 86 -0.96 0.94 -7.00
N THR A 87 -0.59 -0.35 -6.87
CA THR A 87 -0.39 -1.18 -8.07
C THR A 87 -1.70 -1.37 -8.82
N HIS A 88 -1.65 -1.23 -10.14
CA HIS A 88 -2.78 -1.48 -11.03
C HIS A 88 -2.78 -2.92 -11.58
N THR A 89 -2.26 -3.86 -10.80
CA THR A 89 -2.20 -5.29 -11.14
C THR A 89 -2.84 -6.18 -10.07
N SER A 90 -3.52 -5.58 -9.10
CA SER A 90 -4.30 -6.27 -8.07
C SER A 90 -5.80 -6.22 -8.36
N PRO A 91 -6.59 -7.16 -7.82
CA PRO A 91 -8.05 -7.06 -7.84
C PRO A 91 -8.58 -5.89 -7.01
N PHE A 92 -9.87 -5.62 -7.16
CA PHE A 92 -10.60 -4.78 -6.21
C PHE A 92 -10.61 -5.43 -4.82
N TRP A 93 -10.66 -4.61 -3.80
CA TRP A 93 -10.80 -5.04 -2.42
C TRP A 93 -12.16 -4.61 -1.88
N ASP A 94 -13.15 -5.47 -2.04
CA ASP A 94 -14.53 -5.22 -1.62
C ASP A 94 -15.20 -6.54 -1.19
N GLU A 95 -15.34 -6.73 0.13
CA GLU A 95 -15.98 -7.92 0.71
C GLU A 95 -17.49 -7.95 0.44
N SER A 96 -18.09 -6.85 0.00
CA SER A 96 -19.51 -6.75 -0.36
C SER A 96 -19.78 -6.93 -1.86
N SER A 97 -18.75 -7.16 -2.67
CA SER A 97 -18.86 -7.29 -4.12
C SER A 97 -19.87 -8.38 -4.52
N GLU A 98 -20.65 -8.10 -5.56
CA GLU A 98 -21.53 -9.11 -6.19
C GLU A 98 -20.71 -10.15 -6.96
N ASP A 99 -19.52 -9.79 -7.46
CA ASP A 99 -18.58 -10.73 -8.06
C ASP A 99 -18.00 -11.66 -6.97
N ALA A 100 -18.30 -12.96 -7.11
CA ALA A 100 -17.88 -13.97 -6.15
C ALA A 100 -16.36 -14.09 -6.02
N LEU A 101 -15.61 -13.96 -7.13
CA LEU A 101 -14.14 -14.04 -7.10
C LEU A 101 -13.55 -12.84 -6.37
N VAL A 102 -14.07 -11.63 -6.62
CA VAL A 102 -13.64 -10.41 -5.92
C VAL A 102 -13.95 -10.52 -4.42
N ARG A 103 -15.12 -11.01 -4.07
CA ARG A 103 -15.50 -11.18 -2.66
C ARG A 103 -14.60 -12.18 -1.93
N GLU A 104 -14.35 -13.36 -2.53
CA GLU A 104 -13.49 -14.40 -1.97
C GLU A 104 -12.04 -13.89 -1.80
N TYR A 105 -11.51 -13.23 -2.81
CA TYR A 105 -10.19 -12.61 -2.75
C TYR A 105 -10.13 -11.55 -1.64
N SER A 106 -11.15 -10.72 -1.52
CA SER A 106 -11.20 -9.65 -0.50
C SER A 106 -11.20 -10.19 0.91
N GLN A 107 -11.90 -11.30 1.15
CA GLN A 107 -11.86 -12.01 2.43
C GLN A 107 -10.48 -12.61 2.71
N LEU A 108 -9.85 -13.24 1.71
CA LEU A 108 -8.48 -13.75 1.83
C LEU A 108 -7.52 -12.62 2.19
N LEU A 109 -7.56 -11.50 1.46
CA LEU A 109 -6.71 -10.34 1.70
C LEU A 109 -6.86 -9.80 3.12
N SER A 110 -8.09 -9.65 3.59
CA SER A 110 -8.39 -9.19 4.95
C SER A 110 -7.84 -10.13 6.02
N HIS A 111 -7.92 -11.44 5.81
CA HIS A 111 -7.33 -12.42 6.74
C HIS A 111 -5.80 -12.36 6.72
N ARG A 112 -5.19 -12.26 5.54
CA ARG A 112 -3.73 -12.16 5.39
C ARG A 112 -3.14 -10.91 6.03
N LEU A 113 -3.89 -9.81 6.05
CA LEU A 113 -3.51 -8.61 6.79
C LEU A 113 -3.40 -8.88 8.30
N VAL A 114 -4.37 -9.58 8.87
CA VAL A 114 -4.35 -9.96 10.29
C VAL A 114 -3.22 -10.94 10.58
N ASP A 115 -3.02 -11.95 9.72
CA ASP A 115 -1.93 -12.92 9.87
C ASP A 115 -0.56 -12.23 9.84
N ALA A 116 -0.32 -11.36 8.84
CA ALA A 116 0.94 -10.63 8.72
C ALA A 116 1.21 -9.74 9.96
N ALA A 117 0.17 -9.06 10.46
CA ALA A 117 0.28 -8.25 11.66
C ALA A 117 0.63 -9.07 12.90
N ARG A 118 0.00 -10.25 13.08
CA ARG A 118 0.31 -11.17 14.18
C ARG A 118 1.75 -11.69 14.10
N PHE A 119 2.17 -12.19 12.94
CA PHE A 119 3.53 -12.68 12.75
C PHE A 119 4.58 -11.59 12.97
N ALA A 120 4.33 -10.37 12.50
CA ALA A 120 5.21 -9.25 12.78
C ALA A 120 5.24 -8.88 14.27
N PHE A 121 4.11 -9.01 14.97
CA PHE A 121 4.05 -8.79 16.41
C PHE A 121 4.84 -9.85 17.19
N GLU A 122 4.75 -11.11 16.79
CA GLU A 122 5.52 -12.23 17.37
C GLU A 122 7.01 -12.14 17.06
N ASP A 123 7.40 -11.52 15.91
CA ASP A 123 8.80 -11.31 15.52
C ASP A 123 9.46 -10.10 16.17
N LEU A 124 8.82 -9.44 17.14
CA LEU A 124 9.37 -8.27 17.80
C LEU A 124 10.72 -8.56 18.47
N ARG A 125 11.74 -7.79 18.10
CA ARG A 125 13.10 -7.85 18.68
C ARG A 125 13.59 -6.44 18.98
N PRO A 126 14.51 -6.28 19.97
CA PRO A 126 15.21 -5.03 20.17
C PRO A 126 15.88 -4.55 18.89
N ALA A 127 15.78 -3.26 18.61
CA ALA A 127 16.35 -2.69 17.40
C ALA A 127 16.81 -1.25 17.63
N ARG A 128 17.80 -0.82 16.83
CA ARG A 128 18.16 0.58 16.67
C ARG A 128 17.49 1.13 15.43
N MET A 129 16.78 2.25 15.57
CA MET A 129 16.16 2.93 14.44
C MET A 129 17.07 4.02 13.91
N GLY A 130 17.24 4.07 12.59
CA GLY A 130 17.84 5.19 11.84
C GLY A 130 16.80 5.79 10.89
N TYR A 131 16.94 7.08 10.59
CA TYR A 131 16.14 7.80 9.61
C TYR A 131 17.06 8.54 8.66
N ALA A 132 16.73 8.48 7.37
CA ALA A 132 17.42 9.25 6.33
C ALA A 132 16.42 9.71 5.26
N VAL A 133 16.78 10.76 4.53
CA VAL A 133 16.03 11.24 3.38
C VAL A 133 16.95 11.18 2.17
N GLY A 134 16.57 10.42 1.18
CA GLY A 134 17.18 10.41 -0.15
C GLY A 134 16.39 11.27 -1.13
N ASN A 135 16.86 11.33 -2.35
CA ASN A 135 16.19 12.02 -3.46
C ASN A 135 16.14 11.12 -4.69
N ALA A 136 14.96 11.00 -5.31
CA ALA A 136 14.74 10.23 -6.53
C ALA A 136 14.22 11.15 -7.65
N PRO A 137 15.12 11.93 -8.29
CA PRO A 137 14.74 12.88 -9.33
C PRO A 137 14.19 12.16 -10.56
N HIS A 138 13.22 12.79 -11.22
CA HIS A 138 12.65 12.33 -12.48
C HIS A 138 11.86 11.00 -12.42
N VAL A 139 11.54 10.46 -11.24
CA VAL A 139 10.70 9.26 -11.08
C VAL A 139 9.23 9.64 -11.16
N ALA A 140 8.85 10.74 -10.55
CA ALA A 140 7.49 11.27 -10.58
C ALA A 140 7.43 12.58 -11.37
N PHE A 141 6.23 12.91 -11.86
CA PHE A 141 5.99 14.15 -12.61
C PHE A 141 4.58 14.68 -12.38
N VAL A 142 4.43 16.01 -12.54
CA VAL A 142 3.13 16.66 -12.49
C VAL A 142 2.31 16.27 -13.72
N ARG A 143 1.07 15.86 -13.54
CA ARG A 143 0.14 15.48 -14.61
C ARG A 143 -0.88 16.55 -14.94
N ARG A 144 -0.99 17.60 -14.11
CA ARG A 144 -1.91 18.73 -14.31
C ARG A 144 -1.16 19.91 -14.92
N PHE A 145 -1.73 20.48 -15.97
CA PHE A 145 -1.11 21.56 -16.72
C PHE A 145 -2.10 22.70 -16.92
N ARG A 146 -1.55 23.93 -16.91
CA ARG A 146 -2.27 25.12 -17.39
C ARG A 146 -2.21 25.13 -18.91
N MET A 147 -3.37 25.29 -19.53
CA MET A 147 -3.50 25.33 -20.98
C MET A 147 -3.53 26.78 -21.46
N ARG A 148 -3.26 27.01 -22.75
CA ARG A 148 -3.22 28.33 -23.40
C ARG A 148 -4.56 29.08 -23.32
N ASP A 149 -5.68 28.36 -23.28
CA ASP A 149 -7.01 28.93 -23.10
C ASP A 149 -7.35 29.28 -21.66
N GLY A 150 -6.40 29.10 -20.71
CA GLY A 150 -6.55 29.32 -19.29
C GLY A 150 -7.17 28.15 -18.51
N SER A 151 -7.60 27.10 -19.19
CA SER A 151 -8.13 25.89 -18.54
C SER A 151 -7.00 25.08 -17.86
N ILE A 152 -7.42 24.16 -16.97
CA ILE A 152 -6.53 23.19 -16.34
C ILE A 152 -6.91 21.80 -16.81
N GLN A 153 -5.95 21.09 -17.41
CA GLN A 153 -6.16 19.72 -17.87
C GLN A 153 -5.21 18.74 -17.21
N THR A 154 -5.73 17.55 -16.94
CA THR A 154 -4.93 16.40 -16.48
C THR A 154 -4.60 15.51 -17.67
N ASN A 155 -3.32 15.18 -17.85
CA ASN A 155 -2.81 14.38 -18.97
C ASN A 155 -3.25 14.94 -20.35
N PRO A 156 -2.92 16.17 -20.70
CA PRO A 156 -3.37 16.81 -21.96
C PRO A 156 -2.75 16.21 -23.23
N GLY A 157 -1.94 15.16 -23.10
CA GLY A 157 -1.21 14.51 -24.18
C GLY A 157 0.25 14.95 -24.27
N VAL A 158 1.10 14.01 -24.69
CA VAL A 158 2.55 14.26 -24.86
C VAL A 158 2.76 15.18 -26.06
N GLY A 159 3.56 16.24 -25.85
CA GLY A 159 3.89 17.21 -26.93
C GLY A 159 2.72 18.11 -27.33
N ASN A 160 1.64 18.19 -26.53
CA ASN A 160 0.54 19.10 -26.81
C ASN A 160 1.01 20.55 -26.79
N PRO A 161 0.92 21.32 -27.92
CA PRO A 161 1.43 22.67 -28.03
C PRO A 161 0.66 23.70 -27.20
N ASP A 162 -0.51 23.35 -26.68
CA ASP A 162 -1.34 24.21 -25.86
C ASP A 162 -0.96 24.16 -24.36
N ILE A 163 -0.02 23.32 -23.97
CA ILE A 163 0.53 23.31 -22.63
C ILE A 163 1.37 24.56 -22.40
N VAL A 164 1.06 25.31 -21.33
CA VAL A 164 1.82 26.49 -20.90
C VAL A 164 2.81 26.12 -19.82
N GLU A 165 2.35 25.45 -18.77
CA GLU A 165 3.18 25.11 -17.60
C GLU A 165 2.55 23.97 -16.78
N PRO A 166 3.35 23.17 -16.05
CA PRO A 166 2.84 22.27 -15.05
C PRO A 166 2.29 23.05 -13.85
N ILE A 167 1.26 22.50 -13.18
CA ILE A 167 0.66 23.08 -11.98
C ILE A 167 1.09 22.26 -10.76
N GLY A 168 1.93 22.86 -9.93
CA GLY A 168 2.49 22.27 -8.72
C GLY A 168 3.90 21.74 -8.91
N GLU A 169 4.43 21.21 -7.82
CA GLU A 169 5.77 20.63 -7.75
C GLU A 169 5.67 19.16 -7.34
N VAL A 170 6.70 18.40 -7.68
CA VAL A 170 6.84 17.00 -7.28
C VAL A 170 7.69 16.93 -6.03
N ASP A 171 7.26 16.15 -5.05
CA ASP A 171 8.11 15.76 -3.93
C ASP A 171 8.97 14.57 -4.35
N GLU A 172 10.25 14.82 -4.59
CA GLU A 172 11.23 13.80 -5.00
C GLU A 172 11.90 13.10 -3.82
N ARG A 173 11.53 13.45 -2.58
CA ARG A 173 12.13 12.87 -1.39
C ARG A 173 11.72 11.42 -1.21
N VAL A 174 12.70 10.59 -0.85
CA VAL A 174 12.51 9.21 -0.40
C VAL A 174 12.87 9.15 1.07
N ASN A 175 11.86 8.99 1.92
CA ASN A 175 12.06 8.81 3.36
C ASN A 175 12.40 7.35 3.63
N VAL A 176 13.46 7.11 4.40
CA VAL A 176 13.94 5.76 4.72
C VAL A 176 14.01 5.58 6.23
N LEU A 177 13.35 4.56 6.73
CA LEU A 177 13.51 4.06 8.09
C LEU A 177 14.32 2.76 8.05
N ARG A 178 15.33 2.66 8.89
CA ARG A 178 16.17 1.47 9.05
C ARG A 178 16.11 0.99 10.49
N PHE A 179 15.94 -0.30 10.66
CA PHE A 179 15.95 -0.96 11.96
C PHE A 179 17.00 -2.06 11.97
N ASP A 180 18.11 -1.84 12.69
CA ASP A 180 19.14 -2.86 12.93
C ASP A 180 18.73 -3.64 14.17
N ARG A 181 18.29 -4.87 13.99
CA ARG A 181 17.74 -5.73 15.05
C ARG A 181 18.82 -6.57 15.71
N GLU A 182 18.61 -6.93 16.97
CA GLU A 182 19.42 -7.96 17.63
C GLU A 182 19.29 -9.29 16.90
N GLY A 183 20.42 -9.97 16.67
CA GLY A 183 20.50 -11.19 15.84
C GLY A 183 21.04 -10.93 14.44
N GLY A 184 21.28 -9.66 14.05
CA GLY A 184 22.08 -9.28 12.89
C GLY A 184 21.30 -9.04 11.61
N ASP A 185 19.96 -9.06 11.62
CA ASP A 185 19.16 -8.68 10.47
C ASP A 185 18.75 -7.20 10.49
N THR A 186 18.52 -6.64 9.31
CA THR A 186 18.13 -5.24 9.13
C THR A 186 16.82 -5.18 8.36
N LEU A 187 15.87 -4.38 8.87
CA LEU A 187 14.64 -4.01 8.18
C LEU A 187 14.78 -2.61 7.60
N VAL A 188 14.26 -2.41 6.41
CA VAL A 188 14.23 -1.09 5.75
C VAL A 188 12.81 -0.84 5.21
N LEU A 189 12.27 0.32 5.53
CA LEU A 189 10.98 0.82 5.05
C LEU A 189 11.18 2.13 4.29
#